data_ef15683ee54862193e5ca13e39ccd591
#
_entry.id   ef15683ee54862193e5ca13e39ccd591
#
_cell.length_a   1.000
_cell.length_b   1.000
_cell.length_c   1.000
_cell.angle_alpha   90.00
_cell.angle_beta   90.00
_cell.angle_gamma   90.00
#
_symmetry.space_group_name_H-M   'P 1'
#
loop_
_entity.id
_entity.type
_entity.pdbx_description
1 polymer ?
#
loop_
_entity_poly.entity_id
_entity_poly.type
_entity_poly.pdbx_seq_one_letter_code
_entity_poly.pdbx_strand_id
1 'polypeptide(L)' 'MVDIIEEFKQIRKETGLSQKEVTEGTGVSLITVYTWEAKQRQPTLSNFNKVLNKMGYEVVIKPLASAEPVGQLDS' A
#
# COMPACT_ATOMS: atom_id res chain seq x y z
N MET A 1 -10.09 -4.60 -11.82
CA MET A 1 -9.47 -4.73 -10.50
C MET A 1 -8.34 -3.73 -10.33
N VAL A 2 -8.26 -3.12 -9.19
CA VAL A 2 -7.23 -2.13 -8.96
C VAL A 2 -5.94 -2.82 -8.56
N ASP A 3 -4.84 -2.42 -9.19
CA ASP A 3 -3.54 -2.94 -8.82
C ASP A 3 -3.02 -2.04 -7.70
N ILE A 4 -2.90 -2.59 -6.51
CA ILE A 4 -2.53 -1.81 -5.33
C ILE A 4 -1.12 -1.23 -5.47
N ILE A 5 -0.24 -1.88 -6.21
CA ILE A 5 1.10 -1.36 -6.42
C ILE A 5 1.08 -0.17 -7.37
N GLU A 6 0.25 -0.21 -8.40
CA GLU A 6 0.11 0.94 -9.29
C GLU A 6 -0.46 2.13 -8.52
N GLU A 7 -1.41 1.87 -7.65
CA GLU A 7 -1.98 2.92 -6.82
C GLU A 7 -0.92 3.51 -5.89
N PHE A 8 -0.11 2.65 -5.29
CA PHE A 8 0.98 3.08 -4.44
C PHE A 8 1.97 3.97 -5.20
N LYS A 9 2.34 3.56 -6.41
CA LYS A 9 3.26 4.36 -7.22
C LYS A 9 2.66 5.71 -7.54
N GLN A 10 1.38 5.74 -7.86
CA GLN A 10 0.71 7.00 -8.20
C GLN A 10 0.70 7.94 -7.00
N ILE A 11 0.36 7.42 -5.81
CA ILE A 11 0.37 8.22 -4.60
C ILE A 11 1.77 8.74 -4.32
N ARG A 12 2.79 7.88 -4.46
CA ARG A 12 4.16 8.31 -4.19
C ARG A 12 4.55 9.45 -5.12
N LYS A 13 4.21 9.32 -6.41
CA LYS A 13 4.55 10.37 -7.37
C LYS A 13 3.80 11.65 -7.08
N GLU A 14 2.55 11.55 -6.67
CA GLU A 14 1.75 12.73 -6.36
C GLU A 14 2.26 13.45 -5.12
N THR A 15 2.84 12.70 -4.16
CA THR A 15 3.39 13.33 -2.98
C THR A 15 4.80 13.88 -3.24
N GLY A 16 5.38 13.54 -4.38
CA GLY A 16 6.71 14.03 -4.73
C GLY A 16 7.84 13.31 -4.03
N LEU A 17 7.58 12.18 -3.42
CA LEU A 17 8.61 11.45 -2.66
C LEU A 17 9.27 10.39 -3.54
N SER A 18 10.58 10.23 -3.36
CA SER A 18 11.31 9.16 -4.04
C SER A 18 11.10 7.85 -3.27
N GLN A 19 11.51 6.75 -3.89
CA GLN A 19 11.45 5.45 -3.20
C GLN A 19 12.27 5.49 -1.92
N LYS A 20 13.39 6.17 -1.94
CA LYS A 20 14.22 6.28 -0.75
C LYS A 20 13.51 7.08 0.34
N GLU A 21 12.91 8.18 -0.05
CA GLU A 21 12.24 9.04 0.91
C GLU A 21 11.06 8.38 1.59
N VAL A 22 10.31 7.56 0.87
CA VAL A 22 9.15 6.92 1.49
C VAL A 22 9.56 5.79 2.43
N THR A 23 10.81 5.34 2.38
CA THR A 23 11.27 4.29 3.27
C THR A 23 11.98 4.81 4.49
N GLU A 24 12.40 6.07 4.49
CA GLU A 24 13.15 6.62 5.61
C GLU A 24 12.31 6.61 6.88
N GLY A 25 12.86 6.00 7.92
CA GLY A 25 12.18 5.95 9.21
C GLY A 25 11.10 4.89 9.33
N THR A 26 10.86 4.12 8.28
CA THR A 26 9.77 3.14 8.32
C THR A 26 10.22 1.75 8.74
N GLY A 27 11.51 1.47 8.68
CA GLY A 27 12.01 0.12 8.91
C GLY A 27 11.94 -0.77 7.68
N VAL A 28 11.43 -0.26 6.57
CA VAL A 28 11.37 -0.99 5.32
C VAL A 28 12.48 -0.48 4.42
N SER A 29 13.21 -1.38 3.77
CA SER A 29 14.37 -0.97 2.99
C SER A 29 13.98 -0.44 1.61
N LEU A 30 14.87 0.36 1.04
CA LEU A 30 14.68 0.88 -0.32
C LEU A 30 14.54 -0.27 -1.32
N ILE A 31 15.36 -1.30 -1.16
CA ILE A 31 15.32 -2.44 -2.07
C ILE A 31 13.95 -3.10 -2.01
N THR A 32 13.36 -3.20 -0.83
CA THR A 32 12.04 -3.79 -0.67
C THR A 32 11.00 -3.03 -1.48
N VAL A 33 10.97 -1.69 -1.35
CA VAL A 33 10.01 -0.89 -2.10
C VAL A 33 10.27 -0.98 -3.59
N TYR A 34 11.54 -1.00 -3.98
CA TYR A 34 11.88 -1.16 -5.37
C TYR A 34 11.29 -2.47 -5.94
N THR A 35 11.43 -3.58 -5.19
CA THR A 35 10.90 -4.86 -5.66
C THR A 35 9.39 -4.87 -5.76
N TRP A 36 8.70 -4.11 -4.90
CA TRP A 36 7.26 -3.98 -5.00
C TRP A 36 6.89 -3.28 -6.31
N GLU A 37 7.53 -2.15 -6.59
CA GLU A 37 7.18 -1.37 -7.79
C GLU A 37 7.61 -2.06 -9.06
N ALA A 38 8.64 -2.90 -8.99
CA ALA A 38 9.06 -3.70 -10.13
C ALA A 38 8.22 -4.97 -10.28
N LYS A 39 7.28 -5.17 -9.37
CA LYS A 39 6.36 -6.32 -9.39
C LYS A 39 7.09 -7.65 -9.24
N GLN A 40 8.23 -7.62 -8.56
CA GLN A 40 9.01 -8.82 -8.30
C GLN A 40 8.60 -9.49 -7.00
N ARG A 41 8.07 -8.72 -6.06
CA ARG A 41 7.60 -9.24 -4.78
C ARG A 41 6.37 -8.48 -4.36
N GLN A 42 5.54 -9.14 -3.56
CA GLN A 42 4.36 -8.49 -3.00
C GLN A 42 4.66 -8.03 -1.58
N PRO A 43 4.15 -6.88 -1.18
CA PRO A 43 4.38 -6.41 0.18
C PRO A 43 3.56 -7.21 1.18
N THR A 44 4.07 -7.33 2.39
CA THR A 44 3.22 -7.77 3.49
C THR A 44 2.34 -6.58 3.86
N LEU A 45 1.19 -6.86 4.41
CA LEU A 45 0.27 -5.80 4.79
C LEU A 45 0.91 -4.85 5.80
N SER A 46 1.63 -5.40 6.76
CA SER A 46 2.29 -4.59 7.77
C SER A 46 3.31 -3.63 7.17
N ASN A 47 4.19 -4.14 6.32
CA ASN A 47 5.22 -3.29 5.72
C ASN A 47 4.62 -2.27 4.77
N PHE A 48 3.61 -2.69 4.01
CA PHE A 48 2.97 -1.79 3.07
C PHE A 48 2.32 -0.62 3.82
N ASN A 49 1.66 -0.92 4.94
CA ASN A 49 1.01 0.12 5.73
C ASN A 49 2.03 1.08 6.34
N LYS A 50 3.19 0.57 6.76
CA LYS A 50 4.23 1.44 7.31
C LYS A 50 4.70 2.47 6.29
N VAL A 51 4.90 2.03 5.06
CA VAL A 51 5.35 2.94 4.00
C VAL A 51 4.23 3.89 3.61
N LEU A 52 2.99 3.41 3.54
CA LEU A 52 1.85 4.28 3.26
C LEU A 52 1.69 5.36 4.32
N ASN A 53 1.90 5.01 5.58
CA ASN A 53 1.80 6.00 6.66
C ASN A 53 2.79 7.12 6.49
N LYS A 54 3.95 6.83 5.93
CA LYS A 54 4.94 7.86 5.65
C LYS A 54 4.39 8.91 4.69
N MET A 55 3.49 8.52 3.81
CA MET A 55 2.89 9.42 2.84
C MET A 55 1.56 10.01 3.31
N GLY A 56 1.13 9.67 4.53
CA GLY A 56 -0.13 10.17 5.06
C GLY A 56 -1.33 9.31 4.71
N TYR A 57 -1.09 8.08 4.33
CA TYR A 57 -2.16 7.16 3.95
C TYR A 57 -2.13 5.92 4.82
N GLU A 58 -3.17 5.13 4.77
CA GLU A 58 -3.22 3.87 5.49
C GLU A 58 -4.03 2.86 4.70
N VAL A 59 -3.81 1.59 5.02
CA VAL A 59 -4.60 0.53 4.41
C VAL A 59 -5.90 0.41 5.19
N VAL A 60 -7.01 0.37 4.47
CA VAL A 60 -8.33 0.26 5.07
C VAL A 60 -9.07 -0.88 4.40
N ILE A 61 -9.79 -1.64 5.19
CA ILE A 61 -10.65 -2.70 4.68
C ILE A 61 -12.06 -2.19 4.63
N LYS A 62 -12.68 -2.30 3.47
CA LYS A 62 -14.06 -1.89 3.35
C LYS A 62 -14.78 -2.80 2.36
N PRO A 63 -16.11 -2.91 2.46
CA PRO A 63 -16.86 -3.78 1.56
C PRO A 63 -16.77 -3.28 0.12
N LEU A 64 -16.90 -4.19 -0.81
CA LEU A 64 -17.05 -3.80 -2.19
C LEU A 64 -18.38 -3.12 -2.37
N ALA A 65 -18.42 -2.12 -3.21
CA ALA A 65 -19.64 -1.35 -3.39
C ALA A 65 -20.79 -2.20 -3.89
N SER A 66 -20.52 -3.21 -4.69
CA SER A 66 -21.56 -4.03 -5.25
C SER A 66 -21.80 -5.33 -4.46
N ALA A 67 -21.10 -5.52 -3.37
CA ALA A 67 -21.22 -6.76 -2.64
C ALA A 67 -22.11 -6.60 -1.44
N GLU A 68 -22.86 -7.64 -1.17
CA GLU A 68 -23.59 -7.70 0.07
C GLU A 68 -22.58 -7.95 1.15
N PRO A 69 -22.68 -7.25 2.25
CA PRO A 69 -21.73 -7.47 3.33
C PRO A 69 -22.07 -8.78 4.00
N VAL A 70 -21.58 -9.82 3.41
CA VAL A 70 -21.88 -11.14 3.86
C VAL A 70 -21.54 -11.40 5.28
N GLY A 71 -20.48 -10.81 5.71
CA GLY A 71 -20.03 -11.03 7.05
C GLY A 71 -21.01 -10.64 8.09
N GLN A 72 -21.90 -9.75 7.74
CA GLN A 72 -22.80 -9.32 8.73
C GLN A 72 -23.79 -10.37 9.03
N LEU A 73 -23.83 -11.35 8.22
CA LEU A 73 -24.70 -12.35 8.52
C LEU A 73 -24.36 -13.02 9.73
N ASP A 74 -23.38 -13.07 9.94
CA ASP A 74 -23.11 -13.62 10.95
C ASP A 74 -22.53 -13.07 11.71
N SER A 75 -22.72 -12.49 11.59
CA SER A 75 -22.25 -12.02 12.36
C SER A 75 -22.29 -11.95 12.82
#